data_f43f13eaafbf5f57cb8fd345561d924e
#
_entry.id   f43f13eaafbf5f57cb8fd345561d924e
#
_cell.length_a   1.000
_cell.length_b   1.000
_cell.length_c   1.000
_cell.angle_alpha   90.00
_cell.angle_beta   90.00
_cell.angle_gamma   90.00
#
_symmetry.space_group_name_H-M   'P 1'
#
loop_
_entity.id
_entity.type
_entity.pdbx_description
1 polymer ?
#
loop_
_entity_poly.entity_id
_entity_poly.type
_entity_poly.pdbx_seq_one_letter_code
_entity_poly.pdbx_strand_id
1 'polypeptide(L)'
;MSLAVKNLGASRAFYEKLGFRAVGGNPAQNWLILQNETSTIGLFQEMFDKNILTYNPGWDRTSTTLPDFEDVRHIQRALKSQGLTLTTQSDESTTGPASLTLNDPDGNMILIDQHVPGPTTPSPRK
;
A
#
# COMPACT_ATOMS: atom_id res chain seq x y z
N MET A 1 -0.44 -5.98 -1.24
CA MET A 1 -1.64 -6.47 -0.54
C MET A 1 -1.35 -6.66 0.92
N SER A 2 -2.23 -6.18 1.77
CA SER A 2 -2.07 -6.26 3.23
C SER A 2 -3.09 -7.26 3.78
N LEU A 3 -2.61 -8.35 4.38
CA LEU A 3 -3.46 -9.43 4.87
C LEU A 3 -3.63 -9.32 6.37
N ALA A 4 -4.89 -9.36 6.82
CA ALA A 4 -5.22 -9.46 8.23
C ALA A 4 -5.05 -10.92 8.65
N VAL A 5 -4.12 -11.20 9.56
CA VAL A 5 -3.83 -12.57 9.97
C VAL A 5 -4.07 -12.76 11.46
N LYS A 6 -4.43 -13.98 11.85
CA LYS A 6 -4.70 -14.31 13.26
C LYS A 6 -3.44 -14.73 14.00
N ASN A 7 -2.49 -15.32 13.29
CA ASN A 7 -1.24 -15.79 13.88
C ASN A 7 -0.11 -15.54 12.88
N LEU A 8 0.71 -14.56 13.18
CA LEU A 8 1.77 -14.10 12.28
C LEU A 8 2.76 -15.22 11.94
N GLY A 9 3.21 -15.97 12.95
CA GLY A 9 4.16 -17.05 12.73
C GLY A 9 3.61 -18.18 11.86
N ALA A 10 2.36 -18.55 12.08
CA ALA A 10 1.71 -19.60 11.29
C ALA A 10 1.51 -19.13 9.83
N SER A 11 1.12 -17.89 9.63
CA SER A 11 0.95 -17.34 8.29
C SER A 11 2.29 -17.23 7.57
N ARG A 12 3.33 -16.77 8.25
CA ARG A 12 4.68 -16.74 7.69
C ARG A 12 5.11 -18.12 7.20
N ALA A 13 4.97 -19.14 8.05
CA ALA A 13 5.36 -20.51 7.69
C ALA A 13 4.59 -21.02 6.48
N PHE A 14 3.29 -20.68 6.41
CA PHE A 14 2.47 -21.07 5.27
C PHE A 14 2.99 -20.43 3.97
N TYR A 15 3.20 -19.11 3.98
CA TYR A 15 3.63 -18.42 2.76
C TYR A 15 5.08 -18.76 2.37
N GLU A 16 5.93 -19.09 3.34
CA GLU A 16 7.28 -19.57 3.01
C GLU A 16 7.23 -20.83 2.16
N LYS A 17 6.24 -21.69 2.38
CA LYS A 17 6.04 -22.89 1.55
C LYS A 17 5.64 -22.57 0.12
N LEU A 18 5.10 -21.36 -0.12
CA LEU A 18 4.76 -20.89 -1.45
C LEU A 18 5.90 -20.11 -2.12
N GLY A 19 7.07 -20.07 -1.48
CA GLY A 19 8.23 -19.40 -2.05
C GLY A 19 8.44 -17.96 -1.59
N PHE A 20 7.63 -17.48 -0.63
CA PHE A 20 7.84 -16.16 -0.06
C PHE A 20 8.92 -16.18 1.01
N ARG A 21 9.58 -15.05 1.22
CA ARG A 21 10.53 -14.87 2.31
C ARG A 21 10.33 -13.50 2.95
N ALA A 22 10.64 -13.40 4.23
CA ALA A 22 10.54 -12.15 4.95
C ALA A 22 11.64 -11.19 4.49
N VAL A 23 11.25 -9.98 4.10
CA VAL A 23 12.17 -8.94 3.64
C VAL A 23 12.05 -7.67 4.46
N GLY A 24 11.06 -7.56 5.33
CA GLY A 24 10.86 -6.38 6.16
C GLY A 24 9.86 -6.65 7.25
N GLY A 25 9.59 -5.60 8.03
CA GLY A 25 8.65 -5.67 9.12
C GLY A 25 9.31 -5.94 10.46
N ASN A 26 8.48 -6.07 11.48
CA ASN A 26 8.92 -6.33 12.84
C ASN A 26 7.92 -7.28 13.51
N PRO A 27 8.27 -8.58 13.65
CA PRO A 27 7.35 -9.54 14.28
C PRO A 27 6.96 -9.18 15.71
N ALA A 28 7.85 -8.51 16.45
CA ALA A 28 7.53 -8.06 17.80
C ALA A 28 6.44 -6.99 17.82
N GLN A 29 6.22 -6.32 16.69
CA GLN A 29 5.14 -5.34 16.49
C GLN A 29 3.99 -5.90 15.67
N ASN A 30 3.95 -7.22 15.46
CA ASN A 30 2.86 -7.95 14.82
C ASN A 30 2.72 -7.72 13.32
N TRP A 31 3.82 -7.43 12.62
CA TRP A 31 3.74 -7.31 11.17
C TRP A 31 5.02 -7.78 10.48
N LEU A 32 4.84 -8.26 9.24
CA LEU A 32 5.93 -8.71 8.37
C LEU A 32 5.62 -8.38 6.93
N ILE A 33 6.67 -8.13 6.16
CA ILE A 33 6.57 -8.01 4.70
C ILE A 33 7.27 -9.20 4.09
N LEU A 34 6.57 -9.91 3.20
CA LEU A 34 7.09 -11.08 2.51
C LEU A 34 7.10 -10.84 1.00
N GLN A 35 8.11 -11.38 0.34
CA GLN A 35 8.24 -11.29 -1.12
C GLN A 35 8.60 -12.63 -1.72
N ASN A 36 8.09 -12.89 -2.93
CA ASN A 36 8.63 -13.87 -3.86
C ASN A 36 9.12 -13.10 -5.10
N GLU A 37 9.38 -13.81 -6.22
CA GLU A 37 9.94 -13.16 -7.41
C GLU A 37 9.02 -12.10 -8.02
N THR A 38 7.71 -12.24 -7.88
CA THR A 38 6.75 -11.39 -8.59
C THR A 38 5.84 -10.60 -7.68
N SER A 39 5.74 -10.96 -6.40
CA SER A 39 4.70 -10.43 -5.53
C SER A 39 5.22 -10.03 -4.16
N THR A 40 4.58 -9.03 -3.59
CA THR A 40 4.84 -8.58 -2.22
C THR A 40 3.52 -8.60 -1.45
N ILE A 41 3.56 -9.19 -0.25
CA ILE A 41 2.41 -9.17 0.66
C ILE A 41 2.86 -8.69 2.03
N GLY A 42 1.96 -8.03 2.74
CA GLY A 42 2.16 -7.68 4.14
C GLY A 42 1.27 -8.55 5.02
N LEU A 43 1.80 -9.02 6.13
CA LEU A 43 1.05 -9.78 7.13
C LEU A 43 0.92 -8.91 8.37
N PHE A 44 -0.31 -8.70 8.82
CA PHE A 44 -0.58 -7.82 9.97
C PHE A 44 -1.50 -8.53 10.94
N GLN A 45 -1.01 -8.74 12.17
CA GLN A 45 -1.79 -9.41 13.21
C GLN A 45 -2.42 -8.38 14.13
N GLU A 46 -3.74 -8.47 14.31
CA GLU A 46 -4.50 -7.62 15.23
C GLU A 46 -4.43 -6.12 14.92
N MET A 47 -4.16 -5.76 13.66
CA MET A 47 -4.09 -4.35 13.26
C MET A 47 -5.33 -3.87 12.52
N PHE A 48 -6.04 -4.78 11.84
CA PHE A 48 -7.30 -4.49 11.14
C PHE A 48 -8.05 -5.80 10.89
N ASP A 49 -9.34 -5.69 10.59
CA ASP A 49 -10.23 -6.84 10.52
C ASP A 49 -10.25 -7.56 9.18
N LYS A 50 -9.97 -6.84 8.10
CA LYS A 50 -10.13 -7.34 6.73
C LYS A 50 -8.87 -7.08 5.93
N ASN A 51 -8.68 -7.89 4.89
CA ASN A 51 -7.57 -7.69 3.96
C ASN A 51 -7.71 -6.36 3.23
N ILE A 52 -6.58 -5.75 2.90
CA ILE A 52 -6.52 -4.45 2.24
C ILE A 52 -5.71 -4.60 0.96
N LEU A 53 -6.24 -4.09 -0.15
CA LEU A 53 -5.48 -3.94 -1.38
C LEU A 53 -4.62 -2.67 -1.24
N THR A 54 -3.31 -2.85 -1.19
CA THR A 54 -2.38 -1.74 -0.91
C THR A 54 -1.51 -1.46 -2.13
N TYR A 55 -1.44 -0.17 -2.50
CA TYR A 55 -0.59 0.32 -3.58
C TYR A 55 0.30 1.43 -3.04
N ASN A 56 1.55 1.48 -3.51
CA ASN A 56 2.55 2.41 -3.00
C ASN A 56 3.13 3.26 -4.13
N PRO A 57 2.49 4.39 -4.48
CA PRO A 57 3.08 5.31 -5.45
C PRO A 57 4.47 5.78 -5.00
N GLY A 58 5.39 5.89 -5.92
CA GLY A 58 6.74 6.32 -5.63
C GLY A 58 7.71 5.19 -5.33
N TRP A 59 7.22 3.97 -5.14
CA TRP A 59 8.04 2.79 -4.88
C TRP A 59 7.87 1.74 -5.97
N ASP A 60 8.97 1.08 -6.31
CA ASP A 60 8.89 -0.16 -7.08
C ASP A 60 8.64 -1.34 -6.13
N ARG A 61 8.66 -2.57 -6.66
CA ARG A 61 8.35 -3.78 -5.89
C ARG A 61 9.29 -3.98 -4.68
N THR A 62 10.50 -3.44 -4.75
CA THR A 62 11.50 -3.60 -3.69
C THR A 62 11.56 -2.40 -2.75
N SER A 63 10.57 -1.53 -2.80
CA SER A 63 10.48 -0.29 -2.00
C SER A 63 11.60 0.69 -2.31
N THR A 64 12.12 0.64 -3.54
CA THR A 64 13.09 1.61 -4.02
C THR A 64 12.34 2.80 -4.61
N THR A 65 12.71 4.01 -4.19
CA THR A 65 12.07 5.22 -4.66
C THR A 65 12.30 5.42 -6.15
N LEU A 66 11.20 5.61 -6.90
CA LEU A 66 11.27 5.88 -8.33
C LEU A 66 11.61 7.34 -8.57
N PRO A 67 12.37 7.66 -9.63
CA PRO A 67 12.71 9.05 -9.95
C PRO A 67 11.51 9.88 -10.39
N ASP A 68 10.49 9.23 -10.95
CA ASP A 68 9.25 9.88 -11.35
C ASP A 68 8.09 8.92 -11.14
N PHE A 69 6.95 9.44 -10.69
CA PHE A 69 5.77 8.65 -10.44
C PHE A 69 4.58 9.59 -10.29
N GLU A 70 3.38 9.04 -10.36
CA GLU A 70 2.16 9.82 -10.16
C GLU A 70 1.91 9.99 -8.66
N ASP A 71 1.91 11.25 -8.20
CA ASP A 71 1.68 11.58 -6.79
C ASP A 71 0.28 11.17 -6.34
N VAL A 72 0.15 10.70 -5.09
CA VAL A 72 -1.13 10.24 -4.54
C VAL A 72 -2.21 11.34 -4.60
N ARG A 73 -1.84 12.59 -4.46
CA ARG A 73 -2.80 13.71 -4.53
C ARG A 73 -3.33 13.90 -5.94
N HIS A 74 -2.50 13.65 -6.94
CA HIS A 74 -2.90 13.66 -8.34
C HIS A 74 -3.84 12.49 -8.64
N ILE A 75 -3.52 11.30 -8.14
CA ILE A 75 -4.40 10.14 -8.24
C ILE A 75 -5.74 10.46 -7.58
N GLN A 76 -5.72 11.07 -6.39
CA GLN A 76 -6.93 11.46 -5.66
C GLN A 76 -7.84 12.36 -6.50
N ARG A 77 -7.27 13.39 -7.12
CA ARG A 77 -8.06 14.29 -7.97
C ARG A 77 -8.68 13.56 -9.15
N ALA A 78 -7.90 12.65 -9.76
CA ALA A 78 -8.41 11.88 -10.89
C ALA A 78 -9.57 10.96 -10.49
N LEU A 79 -9.46 10.30 -9.32
CA LEU A 79 -10.53 9.43 -8.83
C LEU A 79 -11.80 10.22 -8.51
N LYS A 80 -11.64 11.38 -7.86
CA LYS A 80 -12.78 12.24 -7.54
C LYS A 80 -13.46 12.76 -8.81
N SER A 81 -12.69 13.10 -9.83
CA SER A 81 -13.26 13.57 -11.10
C SER A 81 -14.03 12.49 -11.83
N GLN A 82 -13.78 11.22 -11.53
CA GLN A 82 -14.54 10.10 -12.07
C GLN A 82 -15.77 9.73 -11.22
N GLY A 83 -16.05 10.52 -10.19
CA GLY A 83 -17.24 10.31 -9.36
C GLY A 83 -17.06 9.33 -8.21
N LEU A 84 -15.84 8.91 -7.90
CA LEU A 84 -15.60 7.99 -6.80
C LEU A 84 -15.60 8.72 -5.47
N THR A 85 -16.20 8.07 -4.46
CA THR A 85 -16.21 8.58 -3.10
C THR A 85 -15.06 7.95 -2.31
N LEU A 86 -14.22 8.78 -1.71
CA LEU A 86 -13.08 8.32 -0.92
C LEU A 86 -13.48 8.22 0.55
N THR A 87 -13.05 7.16 1.24
CA THR A 87 -13.27 6.99 2.67
C THR A 87 -12.39 7.93 3.46
N THR A 88 -11.10 8.03 3.08
CA THR A 88 -10.18 9.04 3.62
C THR A 88 -9.46 9.72 2.47
N GLN A 89 -8.97 10.92 2.69
CA GLN A 89 -8.31 11.72 1.66
C GLN A 89 -7.00 12.28 2.18
N SER A 90 -6.05 12.45 1.25
CA SER A 90 -4.82 13.18 1.55
C SER A 90 -5.06 14.68 1.44
N ASP A 91 -4.23 15.46 2.15
CA ASP A 91 -4.24 16.92 2.05
C ASP A 91 -3.50 17.32 0.77
N GLU A 92 -4.24 17.88 -0.18
CA GLU A 92 -3.68 18.21 -1.50
C GLU A 92 -2.75 19.42 -1.47
N SER A 93 -2.68 20.13 -0.35
CA SER A 93 -1.77 21.27 -0.20
C SER A 93 -0.36 20.87 0.24
N THR A 94 -0.16 19.60 0.61
CA THR A 94 1.14 19.10 1.08
C THR A 94 1.91 18.41 -0.02
N THR A 95 3.21 18.14 0.21
CA THR A 95 4.08 17.46 -0.75
C THR A 95 4.76 16.22 -0.17
N GLY A 96 4.62 15.99 1.12
CA GLY A 96 5.22 14.84 1.79
C GLY A 96 4.47 13.53 1.57
N PRO A 97 4.84 12.47 2.30
CA PRO A 97 4.08 11.22 2.28
C PRO A 97 2.62 11.46 2.62
N ALA A 98 1.74 10.72 1.96
CA ALA A 98 0.30 10.84 2.18
C ALA A 98 -0.41 9.58 1.69
N SER A 99 -1.68 9.43 2.07
CA SER A 99 -2.46 8.26 1.69
C SER A 99 -3.92 8.62 1.48
N LEU A 100 -4.62 7.71 0.79
CA LEU A 100 -6.07 7.77 0.68
C LEU A 100 -6.63 6.35 0.77
N THR A 101 -7.90 6.21 1.16
CA THR A 101 -8.58 4.93 1.16
C THR A 101 -9.94 5.07 0.51
N LEU A 102 -10.39 3.98 -0.10
CA LEU A 102 -11.74 3.85 -0.63
C LEU A 102 -12.13 2.38 -0.62
N ASN A 103 -13.39 2.09 -0.89
CA ASN A 103 -13.89 0.72 -0.98
C ASN A 103 -14.35 0.45 -2.40
N ASP A 104 -14.11 -0.79 -2.87
CA ASP A 104 -14.66 -1.23 -4.14
C ASP A 104 -16.15 -1.57 -4.00
N PRO A 105 -16.85 -1.90 -5.09
CA PRO A 105 -18.29 -2.21 -4.99
C PRO A 105 -18.63 -3.38 -4.08
N ASP A 106 -17.70 -4.27 -3.82
CA ASP A 106 -17.92 -5.44 -2.96
C ASP A 106 -17.44 -5.22 -1.52
N GLY A 107 -17.03 -3.99 -1.19
CA GLY A 107 -16.61 -3.65 0.16
C GLY A 107 -15.15 -3.95 0.48
N ASN A 108 -14.35 -4.27 -0.51
CA ASN A 108 -12.90 -4.45 -0.29
C ASN A 108 -12.23 -3.10 -0.15
N MET A 109 -11.47 -2.93 0.94
CA MET A 109 -10.75 -1.68 1.16
C MET A 109 -9.52 -1.59 0.26
N ILE A 110 -9.33 -0.41 -0.30
CA ILE A 110 -8.16 -0.08 -1.11
C ILE A 110 -7.42 1.05 -0.41
N LEU A 111 -6.12 0.85 -0.19
CA LEU A 111 -5.23 1.87 0.39
C LEU A 111 -4.19 2.24 -0.65
N ILE A 112 -4.12 3.53 -0.98
CA ILE A 112 -3.04 4.07 -1.80
C ILE A 112 -2.17 4.88 -0.85
N ASP A 113 -0.99 4.36 -0.54
CA ASP A 113 -0.14 4.83 0.54
C ASP A 113 1.23 5.21 -0.02
N GLN A 114 1.45 6.51 -0.18
CA GLN A 114 2.72 7.05 -0.68
C GLN A 114 3.63 7.32 0.51
N HIS A 115 4.73 6.58 0.58
CA HIS A 115 5.68 6.67 1.69
C HIS A 115 6.78 7.70 1.48
N VAL A 116 6.85 8.29 0.29
CA VAL A 116 7.90 9.24 -0.06
C VAL A 116 7.27 10.56 -0.50
N PRO A 117 8.03 11.68 -0.42
CA PRO A 117 7.51 12.96 -0.95
C PRO A 117 7.18 12.85 -2.43
N GLY A 118 6.26 13.70 -2.89
CA GLY A 118 5.93 13.80 -4.30
C GLY A 118 7.16 14.11 -5.15
N PRO A 119 7.14 13.77 -6.44
CA PRO A 119 8.29 14.04 -7.29
C PRO A 119 8.53 15.53 -7.39
N THR A 120 9.82 15.91 -7.41
CA THR A 120 10.21 17.32 -7.53
C THR A 120 9.90 17.88 -8.91
N THR A 121 9.87 17.00 -9.91
CA THR A 121 9.50 17.36 -11.27
C THR A 121 8.02 17.03 -11.48
N PRO A 122 7.21 17.96 -12.04
CA PRO A 122 5.81 17.63 -12.29
C PRO A 122 5.67 16.39 -13.17
N SER A 123 4.65 15.58 -12.83
CA SER A 123 4.32 14.41 -13.64
C SER A 123 3.95 14.84 -15.06
N PRO A 124 4.37 14.13 -16.11
CA PRO A 124 3.93 14.41 -17.47
C PRO A 124 2.44 14.20 -17.68
N ARG A 125 1.79 13.44 -16.79
CA ARG A 125 0.33 13.25 -16.85
C ARG A 125 -0.37 14.34 -16.08
N LYS A 126 -1.36 14.92 -16.67
CA LYS A 126 -2.16 15.98 -16.05
C LYS A 126 -3.58 15.53 -15.80
#